data_f10f999880364d914865e81c7e03ee0d
#
_entry.id   f10f999880364d914865e81c7e03ee0d
#
_cell.length_a   1.000
_cell.length_b   1.000
_cell.length_c   1.000
_cell.angle_alpha   90.00
_cell.angle_beta   90.00
_cell.angle_gamma   90.00
#
_symmetry.space_group_name_H-M   'P 1'
#
loop_
_entity.id
_entity.type
_entity.pdbx_description
1 polymer ?
#
loop_
_entity_poly.entity_id
_entity_poly.type
_entity_poly.pdbx_seq_one_letter_code
_entity_poly.pdbx_strand_id
1 'polypeptide(L)'
;MAKNIVYFDLETQKSADEVGGWNNISKMGLSVGVTYSTARSEYRIYGEKQVNDLITELQRADLVVGFNVLRFDYEVLHGYTPMDLRQIPTLDMLVELQKVLPHRLSLDSIAEASLGVEKTSDGLQ
;
A
#
# COMPACT_ATOMS: atom_id res chain seq x y z
N MET A 1 -6.69 21.49 15.23
CA MET A 1 -5.47 20.93 14.61
C MET A 1 -5.82 20.19 13.35
N ALA A 2 -5.03 20.38 12.33
CA ALA A 2 -5.22 19.66 11.08
C ALA A 2 -4.92 18.17 11.30
N LYS A 3 -5.74 17.32 10.72
CA LYS A 3 -5.49 15.88 10.74
C LYS A 3 -4.34 15.54 9.81
N ASN A 4 -3.58 14.53 10.19
CA ASN A 4 -2.51 14.01 9.35
C ASN A 4 -3.03 12.85 8.53
N ILE A 5 -3.25 13.08 7.24
CA ILE A 5 -3.61 12.03 6.30
C ILE A 5 -2.32 11.61 5.60
N VAL A 6 -2.04 10.32 5.62
CA VAL A 6 -0.83 9.77 5.00
C VAL A 6 -1.24 8.91 3.82
N TYR A 7 -0.85 9.32 2.63
CA TYR A 7 -0.99 8.52 1.41
C TYR A 7 0.20 7.58 1.33
N PHE A 8 -0.04 6.33 1.02
CA PHE A 8 0.97 5.30 1.17
C PHE A 8 0.95 4.31 0.01
N ASP A 9 2.14 3.95 -0.47
CA ASP A 9 2.34 2.90 -1.46
C ASP A 9 3.71 2.26 -1.22
N LEU A 10 3.87 0.98 -1.59
CA LEU A 10 5.16 0.32 -1.50
C LEU A 10 5.41 -0.61 -2.67
N GLU A 11 6.67 -0.95 -2.86
CA GLU A 11 7.12 -1.96 -3.81
C GLU A 11 7.83 -3.07 -3.03
N THR A 12 7.76 -4.29 -3.53
CA THR A 12 8.34 -5.45 -2.85
C THR A 12 9.64 -5.89 -3.52
N GLN A 13 10.45 -6.63 -2.75
CA GLN A 13 11.70 -7.21 -3.27
C GLN A 13 11.43 -8.44 -4.12
N LYS A 14 10.41 -9.21 -3.77
CA LYS A 14 10.09 -10.49 -4.42
C LYS A 14 8.67 -10.48 -4.93
N SER A 15 8.44 -11.25 -5.99
CA SER A 15 7.10 -11.44 -6.55
C SER A 15 6.34 -12.52 -5.77
N ALA A 16 5.06 -12.66 -6.06
CA ALA A 16 4.25 -13.71 -5.47
C ALA A 16 4.81 -15.10 -5.81
N ASP A 17 5.24 -15.30 -7.06
CA ASP A 17 5.80 -16.58 -7.47
C ASP A 17 7.08 -16.92 -6.70
N GLU A 18 7.92 -15.92 -6.47
CA GLU A 18 9.19 -16.13 -5.76
C GLU A 18 9.01 -16.55 -4.32
N VAL A 19 7.91 -16.19 -3.69
CA VAL A 19 7.66 -16.56 -2.29
C VAL A 19 6.70 -17.75 -2.15
N GLY A 20 6.27 -18.35 -3.27
CA GLY A 20 5.42 -19.51 -3.24
C GLY A 20 3.92 -19.20 -3.29
N GLY A 21 3.55 -18.00 -3.70
CA GLY A 21 2.16 -17.63 -3.94
C GLY A 21 1.66 -16.49 -3.06
N TRP A 22 0.44 -16.06 -3.31
CA TRP A 22 -0.19 -14.93 -2.65
C TRP A 22 -0.48 -15.15 -1.16
N ASN A 23 -0.40 -16.40 -0.69
CA ASN A 23 -0.54 -16.68 0.74
C ASN A 23 0.71 -16.30 1.54
N ASN A 24 1.79 -15.98 0.86
CA ASN A 24 3.08 -15.68 1.48
C ASN A 24 3.51 -14.23 1.26
N ILE A 25 2.55 -13.31 1.18
CA ILE A 25 2.84 -11.89 0.95
C ILE A 25 3.83 -11.33 1.97
N SER A 26 3.72 -11.76 3.23
CA SER A 26 4.62 -11.29 4.29
C SER A 26 6.09 -11.66 4.07
N LYS A 27 6.38 -12.55 3.13
CA LYS A 27 7.74 -12.97 2.79
C LYS A 27 8.34 -12.20 1.61
N MET A 28 7.54 -11.33 0.99
CA MET A 28 7.99 -10.60 -0.21
C MET A 28 9.07 -9.56 0.07
N GLY A 29 9.12 -9.03 1.27
CA GLY A 29 10.09 -8.03 1.66
C GLY A 29 9.80 -6.65 1.08
N LEU A 30 10.23 -5.61 1.79
CA LEU A 30 10.08 -4.22 1.36
C LEU A 30 11.26 -3.81 0.51
N SER A 31 10.99 -3.36 -0.72
CA SER A 31 12.01 -2.71 -1.54
C SER A 31 12.02 -1.21 -1.25
N VAL A 32 10.87 -0.56 -1.42
CA VAL A 32 10.74 0.87 -1.13
C VAL A 32 9.31 1.16 -0.73
N GLY A 33 9.14 2.03 0.26
CA GLY A 33 7.85 2.57 0.64
C GLY A 33 7.87 4.08 0.46
N VAL A 34 6.74 4.64 0.03
CA VAL A 34 6.60 6.08 -0.17
C VAL A 34 5.37 6.54 0.58
N THR A 35 5.51 7.64 1.31
CA THR A 35 4.38 8.29 1.98
C THR A 35 4.31 9.75 1.59
N TYR A 36 3.11 10.30 1.65
CA TYR A 36 2.89 11.75 1.61
C TYR A 36 2.03 12.13 2.80
N SER A 37 2.57 13.01 3.65
CA SER A 37 1.86 13.50 4.84
C SER A 37 1.23 14.85 4.57
N THR A 38 -0.08 14.96 4.74
CA THR A 38 -0.75 16.26 4.55
C THR A 38 -0.40 17.25 5.66
N ALA A 39 -0.19 16.78 6.88
CA ALA A 39 0.14 17.67 7.98
C ALA A 39 1.51 18.32 7.80
N ARG A 40 2.45 17.61 7.18
CA ARG A 40 3.80 18.12 6.94
C ARG A 40 4.01 18.63 5.53
N SER A 41 3.07 18.36 4.61
CA SER A 41 3.19 18.66 3.17
C SER A 41 4.50 18.11 2.60
N GLU A 42 4.78 16.83 2.92
CA GLU A 42 6.09 16.25 2.68
C GLU A 42 5.99 14.80 2.25
N TYR A 43 6.79 14.44 1.25
CA TYR A 43 7.01 13.04 0.86
C TYR A 43 8.15 12.45 1.68
N ARG A 44 8.04 11.16 1.96
CA ARG A 44 9.14 10.40 2.57
C ARG A 44 9.31 9.09 1.82
N ILE A 45 10.56 8.67 1.68
CA ILE A 45 10.92 7.42 1.01
C ILE A 45 11.65 6.56 2.02
N TYR A 46 11.23 5.30 2.13
CA TYR A 46 11.77 4.35 3.09
C TYR A 46 12.29 3.12 2.36
N GLY A 47 13.53 2.73 2.65
CA GLY A 47 14.05 1.42 2.25
C GLY A 47 13.79 0.38 3.33
N GLU A 48 14.23 -0.84 3.10
CA GLU A 48 14.00 -1.93 4.04
C GLU A 48 14.59 -1.63 5.44
N LYS A 49 15.74 -0.99 5.48
CA LYS A 49 16.39 -0.67 6.76
C LYS A 49 15.61 0.33 7.58
N GLN A 50 14.68 1.05 6.97
CA GLN A 50 13.88 2.08 7.61
C GLN A 50 12.43 1.63 7.80
N VAL A 51 12.17 0.33 7.69
CA VAL A 51 10.80 -0.20 7.77
C VAL A 51 10.12 0.16 9.08
N ASN A 52 10.86 0.18 10.19
CA ASN A 52 10.28 0.53 11.48
C ASN A 52 9.84 1.99 11.52
N ASP A 53 10.58 2.88 10.88
CA ASP A 53 10.20 4.29 10.78
C ASP A 53 8.95 4.46 9.92
N LEU A 54 8.84 3.70 8.82
CA LEU A 54 7.65 3.69 7.99
C LEU A 54 6.44 3.24 8.80
N ILE A 55 6.55 2.12 9.51
CA ILE A 55 5.45 1.60 10.32
C ILE A 55 5.04 2.63 11.38
N THR A 56 6.01 3.29 12.02
CA THR A 56 5.71 4.33 13.00
C THR A 56 4.94 5.49 12.39
N GLU A 57 5.32 5.93 11.21
CA GLU A 57 4.58 7.00 10.52
C GLU A 57 3.13 6.59 10.27
N LEU A 58 2.93 5.37 9.77
CA LEU A 58 1.57 4.88 9.50
C LEU A 58 0.74 4.79 10.77
N GLN A 59 1.33 4.33 11.86
CA GLN A 59 0.63 4.20 13.15
C GLN A 59 0.24 5.55 13.74
N ARG A 60 1.00 6.59 13.45
CA ARG A 60 0.75 7.94 13.96
C ARG A 60 -0.19 8.74 13.07
N ALA A 61 -0.53 8.25 11.90
CA ALA A 61 -1.44 8.93 11.00
C ALA A 61 -2.85 8.93 11.58
N ASP A 62 -3.59 9.99 11.33
CA ASP A 62 -5.02 10.02 11.65
C ASP A 62 -5.81 9.18 10.66
N LEU A 63 -5.30 9.08 9.43
CA LEU A 63 -5.88 8.25 8.38
C LEU A 63 -4.79 7.88 7.39
N VAL A 64 -4.72 6.61 7.02
CA VAL A 64 -3.85 6.14 5.93
C VAL A 64 -4.73 5.92 4.70
N VAL A 65 -4.30 6.41 3.55
CA VAL A 65 -5.02 6.24 2.29
C VAL A 65 -4.12 5.51 1.31
N GLY A 66 -4.64 4.47 0.67
CA GLY A 66 -3.90 3.75 -0.35
C GLY A 66 -4.81 2.82 -1.15
N PHE A 67 -4.22 2.06 -2.05
CA PHE A 67 -4.94 1.14 -2.92
C PHE A 67 -4.54 -0.29 -2.57
N ASN A 68 -5.50 -1.08 -2.14
CA ASN A 68 -5.31 -2.49 -1.74
C ASN A 68 -4.34 -2.64 -0.56
N VAL A 69 -4.27 -1.64 0.31
CA VAL A 69 -3.32 -1.65 1.42
C VAL A 69 -3.68 -2.66 2.50
N LEU A 70 -4.97 -2.90 2.72
CA LEU A 70 -5.41 -3.81 3.77
C LEU A 70 -4.99 -5.26 3.49
N ARG A 71 -5.04 -5.67 2.23
CA ARG A 71 -4.71 -7.05 1.84
C ARG A 71 -3.29 -7.22 1.35
N PHE A 72 -2.65 -6.15 0.88
CA PHE A 72 -1.33 -6.26 0.29
C PHE A 72 -0.26 -5.52 1.08
N ASP A 73 -0.27 -4.18 1.04
CA ASP A 73 0.83 -3.39 1.62
C ASP A 73 1.02 -3.70 3.11
N TYR A 74 -0.07 -3.75 3.87
CA TYR A 74 0.03 -4.08 5.29
C TYR A 74 0.54 -5.52 5.51
N GLU A 75 0.14 -6.46 4.64
CA GLU A 75 0.64 -7.83 4.76
C GLU A 75 2.14 -7.92 4.49
N VAL A 76 2.65 -7.14 3.54
CA VAL A 76 4.10 -7.05 3.34
C VAL A 76 4.77 -6.58 4.63
N LEU A 77 4.22 -5.54 5.25
CA LEU A 77 4.78 -4.99 6.48
C LEU A 77 4.62 -5.92 7.67
N HIS A 78 3.61 -6.80 7.66
CA HIS A 78 3.46 -7.81 8.72
C HIS A 78 4.61 -8.80 8.76
N GLY A 79 5.44 -8.86 7.72
CA GLY A 79 6.68 -9.61 7.76
C GLY A 79 7.74 -8.99 8.68
N TYR A 80 7.55 -7.74 9.08
CA TYR A 80 8.49 -7.00 9.92
C TYR A 80 7.96 -6.66 11.30
N THR A 81 6.66 -6.79 11.54
CA THR A 81 6.06 -6.44 12.82
C THR A 81 4.95 -7.41 13.18
N PRO A 82 4.83 -7.79 14.47
CA PRO A 82 3.70 -8.60 14.94
C PRO A 82 2.43 -7.79 15.15
N MET A 83 2.48 -6.47 15.03
CA MET A 83 1.32 -5.61 15.26
C MET A 83 0.36 -5.70 14.08
N ASP A 84 -0.95 -5.70 14.37
CA ASP A 84 -1.97 -5.72 13.32
C ASP A 84 -2.17 -4.31 12.78
N LEU A 85 -1.59 -4.04 11.61
CA LEU A 85 -1.67 -2.72 11.00
C LEU A 85 -3.08 -2.36 10.52
N ARG A 86 -3.96 -3.35 10.41
CA ARG A 86 -5.35 -3.09 10.04
C ARG A 86 -6.13 -2.37 11.14
N GLN A 87 -5.55 -2.23 12.34
CA GLN A 87 -6.11 -1.40 13.40
C GLN A 87 -5.94 0.10 13.12
N ILE A 88 -5.04 0.47 12.22
CA ILE A 88 -4.86 1.86 11.81
C ILE A 88 -6.08 2.33 11.04
N PRO A 89 -6.63 3.53 11.32
CA PRO A 89 -7.70 4.08 10.48
C PRO A 89 -7.23 4.16 9.03
N THR A 90 -7.91 3.46 8.14
CA THR A 90 -7.45 3.28 6.76
C THR A 90 -8.60 3.43 5.79
N LEU A 91 -8.39 4.22 4.73
CA LEU A 91 -9.25 4.27 3.57
C LEU A 91 -8.56 3.52 2.45
N ASP A 92 -9.04 2.31 2.16
CA ASP A 92 -8.51 1.51 1.07
C ASP A 92 -9.38 1.75 -0.16
N MET A 93 -8.82 2.44 -1.15
CA MET A 93 -9.57 2.84 -2.34
C MET A 93 -10.11 1.64 -3.12
N LEU A 94 -9.42 0.50 -3.10
CA LEU A 94 -9.93 -0.70 -3.77
C LEU A 94 -11.20 -1.20 -3.08
N VAL A 95 -11.20 -1.22 -1.74
CA VAL A 95 -12.37 -1.65 -0.97
C VAL A 95 -13.57 -0.73 -1.24
N GLU A 96 -13.33 0.58 -1.26
CA GLU A 96 -14.40 1.55 -1.53
C GLU A 96 -14.97 1.39 -2.93
N LEU A 97 -14.12 1.15 -3.93
CA LEU A 97 -14.57 0.92 -5.29
C LEU A 97 -15.38 -0.37 -5.42
N GLN A 98 -14.99 -1.42 -4.70
CA GLN A 98 -15.70 -2.69 -4.73
C GLN A 98 -17.12 -2.59 -4.15
N LYS A 99 -17.37 -1.60 -3.28
CA LYS A 99 -18.71 -1.37 -2.72
C LYS A 99 -19.68 -0.81 -3.74
N VAL A 100 -19.18 -0.08 -4.74
CA VAL A 100 -20.04 0.56 -5.75
C VAL A 100 -20.00 -0.12 -7.11
N LEU A 101 -19.04 -1.03 -7.34
CA LEU A 101 -18.88 -1.71 -8.61
C LEU A 101 -19.07 -3.22 -8.43
N PRO A 102 -19.70 -3.90 -9.40
CA PRO A 102 -19.97 -5.33 -9.26
C PRO A 102 -18.74 -6.22 -9.42
N HIS A 103 -17.63 -5.67 -9.93
CA HIS A 103 -16.41 -6.41 -10.19
C HIS A 103 -15.25 -5.83 -9.41
N ARG A 104 -14.32 -6.71 -9.04
CA ARG A 104 -13.04 -6.25 -8.52
C ARG A 104 -12.26 -5.57 -9.65
N LEU A 105 -11.71 -4.39 -9.36
CA LEU A 105 -10.91 -3.63 -10.32
C LEU A 105 -9.46 -3.60 -9.89
N SER A 106 -8.57 -3.53 -10.88
CA SER A 106 -7.17 -3.21 -10.66
C SER A 106 -6.95 -1.73 -10.97
N LEU A 107 -5.83 -1.20 -10.53
CA LEU A 107 -5.46 0.17 -10.86
C LEU A 107 -5.28 0.33 -12.37
N ASP A 108 -4.76 -0.70 -13.05
CA ASP A 108 -4.62 -0.70 -14.50
C ASP A 108 -5.96 -0.56 -15.20
N SER A 109 -6.97 -1.31 -14.76
CA SER A 109 -8.30 -1.25 -15.33
C SER A 109 -8.91 0.14 -15.19
N ILE A 110 -8.71 0.78 -14.05
CA ILE A 110 -9.19 2.12 -13.79
C ILE A 110 -8.49 3.13 -14.72
N ALA A 111 -7.18 3.01 -14.85
CA ALA A 111 -6.40 3.89 -15.70
C ALA A 111 -6.80 3.75 -17.15
N GLU A 112 -6.98 2.52 -17.66
CA GLU A 112 -7.45 2.27 -19.01
C GLU A 112 -8.79 2.91 -19.27
N ALA A 113 -9.75 2.70 -18.38
CA ALA A 113 -11.09 3.22 -18.55
C ALA A 113 -11.12 4.75 -18.52
N SER A 114 -10.29 5.37 -17.69
CA SER A 114 -10.29 6.82 -17.51
C SER A 114 -9.43 7.57 -18.50
N LEU A 115 -8.30 6.98 -18.90
CA LEU A 115 -7.28 7.67 -19.71
C LEU A 115 -7.13 7.09 -21.10
N GLY A 116 -7.68 5.92 -21.36
CA GLY A 116 -7.50 5.24 -22.62
C GLY A 116 -6.08 4.74 -22.85
N VAL A 117 -5.32 4.53 -21.77
CA VAL A 117 -3.93 4.09 -21.84
C VAL A 117 -3.80 2.69 -21.27
N GLU A 118 -2.93 1.92 -21.85
CA GLU A 118 -2.64 0.57 -21.41
C GLU A 118 -1.27 0.52 -20.75
N LYS A 119 -1.18 -0.20 -19.65
CA LYS A 119 0.08 -0.36 -18.95
C LYS A 119 1.00 -1.29 -19.72
N THR A 120 2.27 -0.93 -19.84
CA THR A 120 3.23 -1.71 -20.62
C THR A 120 3.95 -2.78 -19.82
N SER A 121 3.79 -2.81 -18.50
CA SER A 121 4.38 -3.82 -17.64
C SER A 121 3.44 -4.14 -16.48
N ASP A 122 3.63 -5.30 -15.84
CA ASP A 122 2.75 -5.74 -14.77
C ASP A 122 3.03 -5.06 -13.45
N GLY A 123 3.90 -4.20 -13.44
CA GLY A 123 4.19 -3.57 -12.20
C GLY A 123 4.78 -4.54 -11.26
N LEU A 124 4.82 -5.29 -11.24
CA LEU A 124 5.31 -5.97 -10.29
C LEU A 124 5.92 -6.58 -10.06
N GLN A 125 5.83 -6.33 -10.36
CA GLN A 125 6.38 -6.76 -10.18
C GLN A 125 6.47 -7.24 -9.34
#